data_8f33aee34293e7a5ec2743dfc9c8e9a5
#
_entry.id   8f33aee34293e7a5ec2743dfc9c8e9a5
#
_cell.length_a   1.000
_cell.length_b   1.000
_cell.length_c   1.000
_cell.angle_alpha   90.00
_cell.angle_beta   90.00
_cell.angle_gamma   90.00
#
_symmetry.space_group_name_H-M   'P 1'
#
loop_
_entity.id
_entity.type
_entity.pdbx_description
1 polymer ?
#
loop_
_entity_poly.entity_id
_entity_poly.type
_entity_poly.pdbx_seq_one_letter_code
_entity_poly.pdbx_strand_id
1 'polypeptide(L)'
;GSYTVKVTATGLNNLTATGDVPHTVSFKAPENLAVEILNSETISKLVSVSATADYATMFEFHPGIAGVEPVTANIGETLTYQYADAGVYNVKVVAKGAAIAVTEFSQEFEVTAIMAPVVSAPDQPSRNVNDVVSIYSSKYTDLAGTDYYPNWGQTTSYAEFDLNGDKMIQYANLNYQGVQFSAAQNVSNMQYLHMDVWTADLEALEIFPISVGSGEKSVTKTLTKDEWTTIEIPISDFTDQGLDMSDIHQFKFVGSPWNAGGFGTVFIDNIYFYKNPSQPTPLAGKWQLKKIAGALKVGPAKGNGEWWANSAEDVSTRACYFDDDYIFNSDGSFVNGLGDQTWLETWQGVAAEECGTPIAPHDNSGSYSFVHDQSANVVTLLGKGAYVGLPKATNNGEISSNDAAPASRSYDVELSADGQSATLAIEFAAGAWWTFELERKTVSPVQLMGVWGLAQEAYAVKVGPAFDNGDWWGNSAEDLTLRSC
;
A
#
# COMPACT_ATOMS: atom_id res chain seq x y z
N GLY A 1 23.63 -10.57 49.38
CA GLY A 1 22.88 -10.95 50.59
C GLY A 1 23.53 -12.10 51.34
N SER A 2 23.36 -12.15 52.66
CA SER A 2 23.82 -13.26 53.48
C SER A 2 22.67 -14.24 53.70
N TYR A 3 22.91 -15.50 53.45
CA TYR A 3 21.96 -16.61 53.58
C TYR A 3 22.52 -17.65 54.54
N THR A 4 21.63 -18.35 55.21
CA THR A 4 22.00 -19.52 56.00
C THR A 4 21.46 -20.77 55.32
N VAL A 5 22.36 -21.60 54.83
CA VAL A 5 21.98 -22.89 54.23
C VAL A 5 21.90 -23.91 55.37
N LYS A 6 20.72 -24.44 55.62
CA LYS A 6 20.52 -25.49 56.60
C LYS A 6 20.80 -26.85 55.97
N VAL A 7 21.85 -27.52 56.42
CA VAL A 7 22.20 -28.85 55.96
C VAL A 7 21.68 -29.86 57.01
N THR A 8 20.88 -30.81 56.57
CA THR A 8 20.37 -31.89 57.43
C THR A 8 20.97 -33.21 56.98
N ALA A 9 21.70 -33.87 57.82
CA ALA A 9 22.18 -35.22 57.64
C ALA A 9 21.26 -36.22 58.38
N THR A 10 20.78 -37.24 57.71
CA THR A 10 19.95 -38.31 58.29
C THR A 10 20.78 -39.62 58.36
N GLY A 11 20.98 -40.15 59.55
CA GLY A 11 21.63 -41.43 59.72
C GLY A 11 20.76 -42.63 59.42
N LEU A 12 21.32 -43.80 59.29
CA LEU A 12 20.63 -45.07 59.03
C LEU A 12 19.54 -45.42 60.06
N ASN A 13 19.62 -44.82 61.28
CA ASN A 13 18.63 -44.97 62.35
C ASN A 13 17.56 -43.85 62.31
N ASN A 14 17.43 -43.11 61.25
CA ASN A 14 16.52 -41.96 61.07
C ASN A 14 16.80 -40.78 62.09
N LEU A 15 17.91 -40.79 62.79
CA LEU A 15 18.30 -39.63 63.55
C LEU A 15 18.88 -38.57 62.64
N THR A 16 18.44 -37.33 62.79
CA THR A 16 18.91 -36.20 62.01
C THR A 16 19.81 -35.27 62.85
N ALA A 17 20.85 -34.80 62.20
CA ALA A 17 21.67 -33.70 62.73
C ALA A 17 21.58 -32.54 61.69
N THR A 18 21.42 -31.33 62.18
CA THR A 18 21.35 -30.13 61.34
C THR A 18 22.52 -29.21 61.67
N GLY A 19 23.11 -28.64 60.65
CA GLY A 19 24.12 -27.61 60.78
C GLY A 19 23.76 -26.42 59.88
N ASP A 20 24.00 -25.23 60.30
CA ASP A 20 23.83 -23.99 59.60
C ASP A 20 25.13 -23.57 58.96
N VAL A 21 25.17 -23.39 57.68
CA VAL A 21 26.32 -22.91 56.91
C VAL A 21 26.01 -21.50 56.39
N PRO A 22 26.63 -20.47 56.92
CA PRO A 22 26.48 -19.12 56.43
C PRO A 22 27.08 -19.02 55.03
N HIS A 23 26.33 -18.47 54.09
CA HIS A 23 26.78 -18.26 52.75
C HIS A 23 26.47 -16.82 52.34
N THR A 24 27.44 -16.12 51.76
CA THR A 24 27.27 -14.76 51.27
C THR A 24 27.30 -14.79 49.77
N VAL A 25 26.22 -14.33 49.15
CA VAL A 25 26.14 -14.11 47.72
C VAL A 25 26.35 -12.62 47.47
N SER A 26 27.37 -12.29 46.72
CA SER A 26 27.62 -10.95 46.23
C SER A 26 27.55 -10.94 44.71
N PHE A 27 26.88 -9.96 44.17
CA PHE A 27 26.83 -9.72 42.72
C PHE A 27 27.74 -8.54 42.44
N LYS A 28 28.53 -8.65 41.38
CA LYS A 28 29.29 -7.53 40.85
C LYS A 28 28.36 -6.61 40.05
N ALA A 29 28.62 -5.30 40.14
CA ALA A 29 28.05 -4.32 39.23
C ALA A 29 28.50 -4.62 37.79
N PRO A 30 27.73 -4.21 36.78
CA PRO A 30 28.21 -4.25 35.40
C PRO A 30 29.55 -3.52 35.27
N GLU A 31 30.45 -4.11 34.46
CA GLU A 31 31.78 -3.56 34.17
C GLU A 31 32.00 -3.56 32.63
N ASN A 32 32.96 -2.77 32.17
CA ASN A 32 33.37 -2.73 30.77
C ASN A 32 32.19 -2.42 29.78
N LEU A 33 31.30 -1.51 30.20
CA LEU A 33 30.17 -1.09 29.34
C LEU A 33 30.71 -0.45 28.07
N ALA A 34 30.40 -1.07 26.92
CA ALA A 34 30.61 -0.53 25.60
C ALA A 34 29.25 -0.32 24.91
N VAL A 35 29.04 0.86 24.32
CA VAL A 35 27.78 1.27 23.71
C VAL A 35 28.04 1.71 22.27
N GLU A 36 27.22 1.26 21.35
CA GLU A 36 27.18 1.74 19.98
C GLU A 36 25.80 2.34 19.71
N ILE A 37 25.77 3.55 19.13
CA ILE A 37 24.55 4.25 18.76
C ILE A 37 24.72 4.74 17.34
N LEU A 38 23.81 4.33 16.43
CA LEU A 38 23.88 4.62 15.00
C LEU A 38 22.55 5.16 14.48
N ASN A 39 22.61 6.19 13.63
CA ASN A 39 21.45 6.58 12.82
C ASN A 39 21.19 5.54 11.75
N SER A 40 19.92 5.28 11.44
CA SER A 40 19.54 4.49 10.27
C SER A 40 19.87 5.25 8.99
N GLU A 41 20.38 4.55 7.99
CA GLU A 41 20.64 5.09 6.65
C GLU A 41 19.40 5.02 5.76
N THR A 42 18.36 4.30 6.18
CA THR A 42 17.17 4.02 5.36
C THR A 42 15.86 4.50 5.97
N ILE A 43 15.83 4.77 7.26
CA ILE A 43 14.64 5.24 7.97
C ILE A 43 14.98 6.52 8.71
N SER A 44 14.31 7.62 8.35
CA SER A 44 14.52 8.95 8.92
C SER A 44 14.32 8.94 10.43
N LYS A 45 15.26 9.53 11.19
CA LYS A 45 15.16 9.70 12.65
C LYS A 45 15.07 8.39 13.46
N LEU A 46 15.39 7.25 12.88
CA LEU A 46 15.51 5.97 13.57
C LEU A 46 16.95 5.79 14.04
N VAL A 47 17.09 5.41 15.29
CA VAL A 47 18.39 5.14 15.93
C VAL A 47 18.43 3.69 16.38
N SER A 48 19.53 3.00 16.11
CA SER A 48 19.83 1.69 16.67
C SER A 48 20.82 1.84 17.84
N VAL A 49 20.59 1.09 18.91
CA VAL A 49 21.42 1.10 20.12
C VAL A 49 21.77 -0.33 20.49
N SER A 50 23.05 -0.61 20.65
CA SER A 50 23.54 -1.88 21.19
C SER A 50 24.47 -1.62 22.36
N ALA A 51 24.48 -2.52 23.32
CA ALA A 51 25.38 -2.44 24.49
C ALA A 51 25.91 -3.81 24.86
N THR A 52 27.20 -3.83 25.24
CA THR A 52 27.85 -4.98 25.85
C THR A 52 28.46 -4.59 27.20
N ALA A 53 28.38 -5.47 28.17
CA ALA A 53 28.98 -5.26 29.48
C ALA A 53 29.17 -6.59 30.21
N ASP A 54 30.23 -6.71 31.01
CA ASP A 54 30.41 -7.83 31.90
C ASP A 54 29.42 -7.73 33.07
N TYR A 55 28.94 -8.87 33.57
CA TYR A 55 28.01 -8.98 34.72
C TYR A 55 26.66 -8.26 34.51
N ALA A 56 26.32 -7.85 33.31
CA ALA A 56 25.01 -7.31 32.91
C ALA A 56 24.16 -8.36 32.26
N THR A 57 22.84 -8.24 32.40
CA THR A 57 21.84 -9.07 31.70
C THR A 57 21.00 -8.25 30.71
N MET A 58 20.82 -6.96 31.00
CA MET A 58 20.03 -6.04 30.19
C MET A 58 20.61 -4.64 30.24
N PHE A 59 20.16 -3.81 29.32
CA PHE A 59 20.40 -2.37 29.38
C PHE A 59 19.09 -1.58 29.14
N GLU A 60 19.08 -0.36 29.67
CA GLU A 60 18.04 0.64 29.43
C GLU A 60 18.62 1.75 28.55
N PHE A 61 17.90 2.12 27.51
CA PHE A 61 18.20 3.28 26.68
C PHE A 61 17.25 4.42 27.04
N HIS A 62 17.80 5.53 27.44
CA HIS A 62 17.11 6.80 27.71
C HIS A 62 17.34 7.72 26.51
N PRO A 63 16.30 8.08 25.74
CA PRO A 63 16.46 8.82 24.50
C PRO A 63 16.79 10.31 24.67
N GLY A 64 16.90 10.80 25.90
CA GLY A 64 17.20 12.21 26.18
C GLY A 64 16.00 13.15 26.04
N ILE A 65 14.78 12.62 26.04
CA ILE A 65 13.53 13.36 25.91
C ILE A 65 12.83 13.40 27.27
N ALA A 66 12.45 14.60 27.72
CA ALA A 66 11.80 14.77 29.03
C ALA A 66 10.44 14.03 29.08
N GLY A 67 10.25 13.23 30.13
CA GLY A 67 9.00 12.51 30.36
C GLY A 67 8.82 11.22 29.52
N VAL A 68 9.86 10.82 28.77
CA VAL A 68 9.85 9.56 28.03
C VAL A 68 10.50 8.48 28.87
N GLU A 69 9.81 7.34 29.02
CA GLU A 69 10.33 6.17 29.72
C GLU A 69 11.45 5.50 28.89
N PRO A 70 12.44 4.89 29.55
CA PRO A 70 13.52 4.20 28.87
C PRO A 70 13.02 2.94 28.14
N VAL A 71 13.67 2.60 27.05
CA VAL A 71 13.45 1.34 26.31
C VAL A 71 14.52 0.33 26.75
N THR A 72 14.15 -0.94 26.85
CA THR A 72 15.02 -1.99 27.39
C THR A 72 15.32 -3.07 26.36
N ALA A 73 16.54 -3.61 26.40
CA ALA A 73 16.94 -4.82 25.66
C ALA A 73 17.93 -5.65 26.48
N ASN A 74 18.13 -6.90 26.08
CA ASN A 74 19.17 -7.73 26.69
C ASN A 74 20.55 -7.29 26.22
N ILE A 75 21.56 -7.51 27.05
CA ILE A 75 22.97 -7.28 26.65
C ILE A 75 23.30 -8.10 25.41
N GLY A 76 23.91 -7.42 24.41
CA GLY A 76 24.28 -8.00 23.13
C GLY A 76 23.17 -7.96 22.06
N GLU A 77 21.95 -7.56 22.43
CA GLU A 77 20.89 -7.28 21.46
C GLU A 77 20.95 -5.83 20.97
N THR A 78 20.38 -5.58 19.79
CA THR A 78 20.18 -4.24 19.24
C THR A 78 18.71 -3.85 19.41
N LEU A 79 18.46 -2.72 20.07
CA LEU A 79 17.14 -2.09 20.07
C LEU A 79 17.10 -0.94 19.06
N THR A 80 15.91 -0.57 18.64
CA THR A 80 15.69 0.62 17.83
C THR A 80 14.77 1.61 18.55
N TYR A 81 15.01 2.90 18.33
CA TYR A 81 14.18 3.98 18.85
C TYR A 81 13.89 5.01 17.78
N GLN A 82 12.60 5.30 17.54
CA GLN A 82 12.13 6.30 16.57
C GLN A 82 11.93 7.65 17.25
N TYR A 83 12.73 8.65 16.87
CA TYR A 83 12.55 10.03 17.31
C TYR A 83 11.49 10.74 16.47
N ALA A 84 10.74 11.64 17.10
CA ALA A 84 9.79 12.51 16.39
C ALA A 84 10.53 13.55 15.54
N ASP A 85 11.57 14.17 16.10
CA ASP A 85 12.33 15.24 15.45
C ASP A 85 13.81 14.88 15.37
N ALA A 86 14.49 15.36 14.34
CA ALA A 86 15.94 15.38 14.25
C ALA A 86 16.51 16.45 15.19
N GLY A 87 17.70 16.22 15.68
CA GLY A 87 18.35 17.15 16.60
C GLY A 87 19.37 16.49 17.50
N VAL A 88 19.95 17.25 18.41
CA VAL A 88 20.94 16.77 19.38
C VAL A 88 20.24 16.40 20.69
N TYR A 89 20.43 15.17 21.12
CA TYR A 89 19.85 14.61 22.35
C TYR A 89 20.94 14.15 23.30
N ASN A 90 20.75 14.39 24.60
CA ASN A 90 21.60 13.81 25.64
C ASN A 90 21.12 12.40 25.97
N VAL A 91 21.64 11.41 25.26
CA VAL A 91 21.24 10.01 25.42
C VAL A 91 22.01 9.35 26.55
N LYS A 92 21.38 8.38 27.24
CA LYS A 92 22.00 7.61 28.28
C LYS A 92 21.66 6.12 28.11
N VAL A 93 22.66 5.27 28.35
CA VAL A 93 22.51 3.82 28.45
C VAL A 93 22.90 3.35 29.83
N VAL A 94 22.05 2.54 30.45
CA VAL A 94 22.26 2.02 31.81
C VAL A 94 22.31 0.49 31.74
N ALA A 95 23.49 -0.08 31.99
CA ALA A 95 23.65 -1.53 32.11
C ALA A 95 23.22 -2.02 33.49
N LYS A 96 22.38 -3.06 33.50
CA LYS A 96 21.82 -3.67 34.70
C LYS A 96 22.11 -5.17 34.75
N GLY A 97 22.43 -5.66 35.95
CA GLY A 97 22.66 -7.06 36.22
C GLY A 97 22.02 -7.50 37.54
N ALA A 98 22.55 -8.51 38.15
CA ALA A 98 22.06 -9.01 39.46
C ALA A 98 22.42 -8.10 40.63
N ALA A 99 23.40 -7.20 40.49
CA ALA A 99 23.75 -6.20 41.50
C ALA A 99 22.73 -5.05 41.52
N ILE A 100 22.63 -4.35 42.67
CA ILE A 100 21.83 -3.13 42.78
C ILE A 100 22.52 -1.96 42.04
N ALA A 101 23.86 -1.94 42.09
CA ALA A 101 24.65 -0.93 41.39
C ALA A 101 24.61 -1.18 39.89
N VAL A 102 24.55 -0.09 39.11
CA VAL A 102 24.48 -0.07 37.66
C VAL A 102 25.71 0.64 37.09
N THR A 103 25.93 0.49 35.80
CA THR A 103 26.97 1.26 35.08
C THR A 103 26.29 2.05 33.95
N GLU A 104 26.64 3.33 33.86
CA GLU A 104 26.00 4.27 32.95
C GLU A 104 27.01 4.80 31.94
N PHE A 105 26.47 5.04 30.72
CA PHE A 105 27.12 5.76 29.63
C PHE A 105 26.21 6.88 29.20
N SER A 106 26.75 8.06 28.92
CA SER A 106 25.99 9.20 28.42
C SER A 106 26.81 9.97 27.39
N GLN A 107 26.13 10.42 26.33
CA GLN A 107 26.73 11.30 25.34
C GLN A 107 25.67 12.18 24.70
N GLU A 108 26.10 13.30 24.09
CA GLU A 108 25.33 14.01 23.08
C GLU A 108 25.36 13.20 21.79
N PHE A 109 24.18 12.94 21.22
CA PHE A 109 24.01 12.20 19.97
C PHE A 109 23.13 13.01 19.03
N GLU A 110 23.60 13.22 17.80
CA GLU A 110 22.84 13.90 16.75
C GLU A 110 21.98 12.88 16.01
N VAL A 111 20.68 12.99 16.16
CA VAL A 111 19.67 12.24 15.42
C VAL A 111 19.45 12.94 14.08
N THR A 112 19.66 12.23 12.99
CA THR A 112 19.59 12.79 11.64
C THR A 112 18.27 12.48 10.95
N ALA A 113 17.75 13.45 10.18
CA ALA A 113 16.66 13.22 9.25
C ALA A 113 17.21 12.86 7.87
N ILE A 114 16.51 11.97 7.16
CA ILE A 114 16.74 11.72 5.76
C ILE A 114 15.98 12.80 4.97
N MET A 115 16.71 13.56 4.15
CA MET A 115 16.18 14.72 3.43
C MET A 115 15.99 14.48 1.93
N ALA A 116 16.28 13.26 1.45
CA ALA A 116 16.11 12.81 0.08
C ALA A 116 15.71 11.34 0.05
N PRO A 117 15.02 10.85 -0.99
CA PRO A 117 14.66 9.44 -1.10
C PRO A 117 15.91 8.56 -1.13
N VAL A 118 15.84 7.45 -0.42
CA VAL A 118 16.89 6.40 -0.37
C VAL A 118 16.49 5.16 -1.14
N VAL A 119 15.27 5.12 -1.64
CA VAL A 119 14.72 4.10 -2.55
C VAL A 119 14.03 4.80 -3.72
N SER A 120 14.05 4.15 -4.87
CA SER A 120 13.37 4.63 -6.09
C SER A 120 11.86 4.78 -5.89
N ALA A 121 11.25 5.62 -6.73
CA ALA A 121 9.80 5.68 -6.86
C ALA A 121 9.22 4.29 -7.25
N PRO A 122 7.94 4.03 -6.97
CA PRO A 122 7.30 2.77 -7.34
C PRO A 122 7.39 2.48 -8.85
N ASP A 123 7.67 1.23 -9.20
CA ASP A 123 7.69 0.78 -10.59
C ASP A 123 6.34 1.00 -11.28
N GLN A 124 6.38 1.51 -12.51
CA GLN A 124 5.17 1.79 -13.28
C GLN A 124 4.76 0.61 -14.16
N PRO A 125 3.45 0.35 -14.32
CA PRO A 125 2.95 -0.71 -15.20
C PRO A 125 3.27 -0.39 -16.67
N SER A 126 3.42 -1.42 -17.49
CA SER A 126 3.50 -1.23 -18.95
C SER A 126 2.15 -0.81 -19.51
N ARG A 127 2.10 0.29 -20.27
CA ARG A 127 0.90 0.81 -20.94
C ARG A 127 1.13 0.91 -22.43
N ASN A 128 0.04 0.81 -23.22
CA ASN A 128 0.13 1.13 -24.64
C ASN A 128 0.47 2.61 -24.82
N VAL A 129 1.31 2.93 -25.79
CA VAL A 129 1.73 4.32 -26.10
C VAL A 129 0.55 5.28 -26.35
N ASN A 130 -0.60 4.78 -26.84
CA ASN A 130 -1.81 5.57 -27.07
C ASN A 130 -2.65 5.78 -25.79
N ASP A 131 -2.28 5.10 -24.68
CA ASP A 131 -2.98 5.16 -23.41
C ASP A 131 -2.20 5.96 -22.36
N VAL A 132 -1.09 6.60 -22.76
CA VAL A 132 -0.25 7.41 -21.88
C VAL A 132 0.29 8.64 -22.57
N VAL A 133 0.34 9.77 -21.86
CA VAL A 133 1.08 10.99 -22.23
C VAL A 133 2.03 11.30 -21.11
N SER A 134 3.31 10.98 -21.28
CA SER A 134 4.33 11.11 -20.24
C SER A 134 4.94 12.49 -20.25
N ILE A 135 5.06 13.05 -19.04
CA ILE A 135 5.72 14.34 -18.81
C ILE A 135 7.15 14.10 -18.28
N TYR A 136 7.27 13.17 -17.32
CA TYR A 136 8.55 12.76 -16.75
C TYR A 136 8.45 11.33 -16.22
N SER A 137 9.16 10.40 -16.83
CA SER A 137 9.18 8.99 -16.38
C SER A 137 10.31 8.21 -17.03
N SER A 138 10.96 7.35 -16.29
CA SER A 138 11.92 6.38 -16.84
C SER A 138 11.26 5.25 -17.64
N LYS A 139 9.94 5.03 -17.43
CA LYS A 139 9.18 3.93 -18.05
C LYS A 139 8.61 4.26 -19.42
N TYR A 140 8.25 5.52 -19.67
CA TYR A 140 7.58 5.96 -20.90
C TYR A 140 8.43 6.99 -21.66
N THR A 141 8.03 7.28 -22.89
CA THR A 141 8.66 8.35 -23.68
C THR A 141 8.05 9.69 -23.32
N ASP A 142 8.83 10.57 -22.73
CA ASP A 142 8.39 11.88 -22.30
C ASP A 142 8.13 12.85 -23.46
N LEU A 143 7.29 13.85 -23.20
CA LEU A 143 7.03 14.96 -24.12
C LEU A 143 8.35 15.70 -24.42
N ALA A 144 8.75 15.66 -25.69
CA ALA A 144 9.99 16.28 -26.11
C ALA A 144 9.98 17.81 -25.93
N GLY A 145 11.10 18.36 -25.44
CA GLY A 145 11.26 19.81 -25.25
C GLY A 145 10.48 20.38 -24.07
N THR A 146 10.14 19.55 -23.09
CA THR A 146 9.58 20.01 -21.81
C THR A 146 10.65 20.74 -21.02
N ASP A 147 10.33 21.97 -20.56
CA ASP A 147 11.14 22.76 -19.64
C ASP A 147 10.61 22.52 -18.20
N TYR A 148 11.39 21.86 -17.39
CA TYR A 148 11.05 21.55 -15.98
C TYR A 148 11.37 22.70 -15.03
N TYR A 149 11.99 23.78 -15.52
CA TYR A 149 12.38 24.92 -14.69
C TYR A 149 12.23 26.28 -15.40
N PRO A 150 11.06 26.59 -16.00
CA PRO A 150 10.83 27.89 -16.59
C PRO A 150 10.93 28.97 -15.51
N ASN A 151 11.52 30.12 -15.88
CA ASN A 151 11.65 31.24 -14.95
C ASN A 151 10.34 32.04 -14.86
N TRP A 152 9.58 31.78 -13.81
CA TRP A 152 8.35 32.52 -13.49
C TRP A 152 8.52 33.46 -12.28
N GLY A 153 9.77 33.69 -11.85
CA GLY A 153 10.08 34.53 -10.68
C GLY A 153 9.93 33.80 -9.34
N GLN A 154 9.93 32.47 -9.37
CA GLN A 154 9.89 31.61 -8.18
C GLN A 154 11.15 31.68 -7.33
N THR A 155 11.06 31.32 -6.05
CA THR A 155 12.21 31.10 -5.17
C THR A 155 12.72 29.66 -5.20
N THR A 156 11.95 28.76 -5.76
CA THR A 156 12.28 27.34 -5.93
C THR A 156 13.56 27.16 -6.70
N SER A 157 14.40 26.23 -6.28
CA SER A 157 15.55 25.74 -7.06
C SER A 157 15.26 24.35 -7.61
N TYR A 158 15.86 24.04 -8.76
CA TYR A 158 15.71 22.77 -9.46
C TYR A 158 17.03 22.03 -9.53
N ALA A 159 16.97 20.72 -9.37
CA ALA A 159 18.01 19.78 -9.74
C ALA A 159 17.39 18.49 -10.28
N GLU A 160 18.13 17.76 -11.08
CA GLU A 160 17.87 16.35 -11.37
C GLU A 160 18.60 15.54 -10.30
N PHE A 161 17.86 14.87 -9.43
CA PHE A 161 18.42 13.99 -8.41
C PHE A 161 18.59 12.59 -8.99
N ASP A 162 19.76 12.01 -8.80
CA ASP A 162 20.11 10.68 -9.32
C ASP A 162 20.33 9.72 -8.15
N LEU A 163 19.45 8.74 -8.02
CA LEU A 163 19.54 7.64 -7.05
C LEU A 163 20.03 6.38 -7.77
N ASN A 164 21.36 6.20 -7.87
CA ASN A 164 21.97 5.01 -8.48
C ASN A 164 21.53 4.74 -9.94
N GLY A 165 21.32 5.80 -10.71
CA GLY A 165 20.90 5.74 -12.10
C GLY A 165 19.39 5.96 -12.31
N ASP A 166 18.61 6.00 -11.24
CA ASP A 166 17.22 6.41 -11.26
C ASP A 166 17.10 7.91 -11.01
N LYS A 167 16.57 8.63 -11.99
CA LYS A 167 16.53 10.09 -12.00
C LYS A 167 15.15 10.60 -11.68
N MET A 168 15.08 11.63 -10.85
CA MET A 168 13.85 12.30 -10.46
C MET A 168 14.03 13.82 -10.38
N ILE A 169 12.94 14.54 -10.52
CA ILE A 169 12.89 15.99 -10.36
C ILE A 169 13.03 16.34 -8.88
N GLN A 170 13.98 17.21 -8.54
CA GLN A 170 14.07 17.82 -7.21
C GLN A 170 13.70 19.31 -7.30
N TYR A 171 12.66 19.71 -6.57
CA TYR A 171 12.32 21.11 -6.32
C TYR A 171 12.55 21.42 -4.85
N ALA A 172 13.62 22.18 -4.56
CA ALA A 172 13.96 22.59 -3.20
C ALA A 172 13.55 24.06 -2.97
N ASN A 173 13.26 24.37 -1.70
CA ASN A 173 12.73 25.68 -1.29
C ASN A 173 11.46 26.07 -2.07
N LEU A 174 10.54 25.12 -2.17
CA LEU A 174 9.35 25.21 -3.02
C LEU A 174 8.37 26.27 -2.54
N ASN A 175 8.29 27.41 -3.22
CA ASN A 175 7.13 28.28 -3.13
C ASN A 175 6.11 27.89 -4.21
N TYR A 176 6.48 27.99 -5.47
CA TYR A 176 5.82 27.39 -6.61
C TYR A 176 6.84 27.06 -7.70
N GLN A 177 6.50 26.09 -8.56
CA GLN A 177 7.32 25.75 -9.71
C GLN A 177 6.45 25.40 -10.91
N GLY A 178 6.75 26.05 -12.04
CA GLY A 178 6.15 25.70 -13.33
C GLY A 178 6.90 24.59 -14.04
N VAL A 179 6.18 23.87 -14.90
CA VAL A 179 6.69 23.00 -15.96
C VAL A 179 6.04 23.45 -17.26
N GLN A 180 6.80 23.63 -18.33
CA GLN A 180 6.27 24.12 -19.60
C GLN A 180 6.53 23.15 -20.74
N PHE A 181 5.49 22.80 -21.49
CA PHE A 181 5.60 21.96 -22.67
C PHE A 181 5.97 22.78 -23.89
N SER A 182 6.66 22.15 -24.83
CA SER A 182 6.99 22.79 -26.13
C SER A 182 5.76 23.10 -27.00
N ALA A 183 4.66 22.35 -26.78
CA ALA A 183 3.37 22.54 -27.43
C ALA A 183 2.23 22.08 -26.49
N ALA A 184 1.06 22.69 -26.65
CA ALA A 184 -0.12 22.25 -25.89
C ALA A 184 -0.49 20.79 -26.22
N GLN A 185 -0.91 20.06 -25.21
CA GLN A 185 -1.25 18.65 -25.25
C GLN A 185 -2.75 18.44 -25.11
N ASN A 186 -3.33 17.63 -25.99
CA ASN A 186 -4.70 17.20 -25.83
C ASN A 186 -4.73 15.90 -24.99
N VAL A 187 -5.12 16.04 -23.73
CA VAL A 187 -5.27 14.93 -22.78
C VAL A 187 -6.74 14.71 -22.36
N SER A 188 -7.69 15.25 -23.16
CA SER A 188 -9.13 15.15 -22.86
C SER A 188 -9.67 13.72 -22.88
N ASN A 189 -8.99 12.78 -23.55
CA ASN A 189 -9.34 11.35 -23.54
C ASN A 189 -8.62 10.56 -22.45
N MET A 190 -7.76 11.18 -21.66
CA MET A 190 -7.12 10.53 -20.50
C MET A 190 -8.11 10.52 -19.34
N GLN A 191 -7.92 9.58 -18.42
CA GLN A 191 -8.80 9.40 -17.27
C GLN A 191 -8.17 9.86 -15.98
N TYR A 192 -6.84 9.77 -15.89
CA TYR A 192 -6.08 10.06 -14.68
C TYR A 192 -4.80 10.85 -14.98
N LEU A 193 -4.38 11.65 -14.02
CA LEU A 193 -3.02 12.16 -13.88
C LEU A 193 -2.36 11.41 -12.73
N HIS A 194 -1.19 10.82 -13.01
CA HIS A 194 -0.37 10.09 -12.06
C HIS A 194 0.92 10.84 -11.77
N MET A 195 1.40 10.76 -10.55
CA MET A 195 2.78 11.10 -10.15
C MET A 195 3.15 10.46 -8.83
N ASP A 196 4.44 10.20 -8.63
CA ASP A 196 4.99 9.80 -7.35
C ASP A 196 5.76 10.97 -6.75
N VAL A 197 5.50 11.26 -5.48
CA VAL A 197 6.09 12.40 -4.76
C VAL A 197 6.68 11.95 -3.44
N TRP A 198 7.92 12.32 -3.19
CA TRP A 198 8.60 12.13 -1.91
C TRP A 198 8.94 13.48 -1.28
N THR A 199 8.81 13.59 0.04
CA THR A 199 9.21 14.78 0.80
C THR A 199 9.56 14.41 2.24
N ALA A 200 10.48 15.19 2.87
CA ALA A 200 10.75 15.07 4.30
C ALA A 200 9.94 16.07 5.15
N ASP A 201 9.41 17.12 4.55
CA ASP A 201 8.98 18.32 5.29
C ASP A 201 7.65 18.93 4.86
N LEU A 202 7.19 18.73 3.63
CA LEU A 202 5.90 19.26 3.17
C LEU A 202 4.72 18.38 3.63
N GLU A 203 3.57 19.01 3.84
CA GLU A 203 2.33 18.34 4.26
C GLU A 203 1.44 17.94 3.08
N ALA A 204 1.50 18.76 2.02
CA ALA A 204 0.71 18.54 0.81
C ALA A 204 1.36 19.20 -0.40
N LEU A 205 0.94 18.77 -1.58
CA LEU A 205 1.27 19.38 -2.86
C LEU A 205 -0.02 19.79 -3.58
N GLU A 206 -0.06 21.03 -4.03
CA GLU A 206 -1.13 21.54 -4.87
C GLU A 206 -0.68 21.48 -6.33
N ILE A 207 -1.47 20.83 -7.18
CA ILE A 207 -1.11 20.45 -8.55
C ILE A 207 -2.05 21.14 -9.51
N PHE A 208 -1.49 21.94 -10.41
CA PHE A 208 -2.24 22.76 -11.37
C PHE A 208 -1.85 22.38 -12.81
N PRO A 209 -2.62 21.60 -13.53
CA PRO A 209 -2.58 21.64 -14.99
C PRO A 209 -3.12 22.99 -15.47
N ILE A 210 -2.50 23.54 -16.52
CA ILE A 210 -2.81 24.86 -17.07
C ILE A 210 -3.16 24.73 -18.54
N SER A 211 -4.38 25.11 -18.88
CA SER A 211 -4.92 25.17 -20.25
C SER A 211 -4.66 26.54 -20.88
N VAL A 212 -4.40 26.57 -22.17
CA VAL A 212 -4.27 27.83 -22.92
C VAL A 212 -5.58 28.62 -22.88
N GLY A 213 -6.72 27.93 -23.01
CA GLY A 213 -8.03 28.55 -23.13
C GLY A 213 -8.74 28.84 -21.81
N SER A 214 -8.64 27.91 -20.84
CA SER A 214 -9.42 27.96 -19.60
C SER A 214 -8.63 28.33 -18.34
N GLY A 215 -7.31 28.52 -18.48
CA GLY A 215 -6.42 28.90 -17.37
C GLY A 215 -6.05 27.71 -16.49
N GLU A 216 -5.92 27.92 -15.18
CA GLU A 216 -5.45 26.89 -14.23
C GLU A 216 -6.57 26.48 -13.27
N LYS A 217 -6.56 25.19 -12.88
CA LYS A 217 -7.36 24.63 -11.78
C LYS A 217 -6.46 23.72 -10.97
N SER A 218 -6.76 23.59 -9.67
CA SER A 218 -5.90 22.80 -8.79
C SER A 218 -6.62 21.65 -8.11
N VAL A 219 -5.80 20.65 -7.75
CA VAL A 219 -6.14 19.62 -6.78
C VAL A 219 -5.01 19.54 -5.76
N THR A 220 -5.36 19.54 -4.48
CA THR A 220 -4.41 19.39 -3.38
C THR A 220 -4.36 17.93 -2.94
N LYS A 221 -3.15 17.37 -2.81
CA LYS A 221 -2.93 16.02 -2.29
C LYS A 221 -2.04 16.07 -1.06
N THR A 222 -2.46 15.38 -0.01
CA THR A 222 -1.66 15.19 1.21
C THR A 222 -0.48 14.29 0.91
N LEU A 223 0.69 14.62 1.45
CA LEU A 223 1.91 13.84 1.31
C LEU A 223 2.23 13.11 2.62
N THR A 224 2.80 11.93 2.51
CA THR A 224 3.41 11.23 3.65
C THR A 224 4.88 11.60 3.70
N LYS A 225 5.35 12.12 4.86
CA LYS A 225 6.76 12.48 5.03
C LYS A 225 7.64 11.24 5.11
N ASP A 226 8.85 11.36 4.56
CA ASP A 226 9.88 10.33 4.55
C ASP A 226 9.52 9.07 3.73
N GLU A 227 8.44 9.12 2.92
CA GLU A 227 7.95 8.03 2.08
C GLU A 227 7.49 8.53 0.72
N TRP A 228 7.49 7.66 -0.28
CA TRP A 228 6.85 7.93 -1.56
C TRP A 228 5.33 7.94 -1.41
N THR A 229 4.70 9.03 -1.85
CA THR A 229 3.26 9.17 -1.98
C THR A 229 2.89 9.04 -3.45
N THR A 230 2.24 7.95 -3.82
CA THR A 230 1.63 7.80 -5.15
C THR A 230 0.36 8.63 -5.23
N ILE A 231 0.31 9.54 -6.16
CA ILE A 231 -0.79 10.45 -6.41
C ILE A 231 -1.52 10.03 -7.68
N GLU A 232 -2.81 9.74 -7.56
CA GLU A 232 -3.75 9.53 -8.65
C GLU A 232 -4.82 10.60 -8.61
N ILE A 233 -5.01 11.33 -9.69
CA ILE A 233 -6.04 12.37 -9.81
C ILE A 233 -6.93 12.05 -10.99
N PRO A 234 -8.22 11.72 -10.76
CA PRO A 234 -9.18 11.64 -11.86
C PRO A 234 -9.22 12.95 -12.64
N ILE A 235 -9.24 12.88 -13.96
CA ILE A 235 -9.32 14.08 -14.81
C ILE A 235 -10.60 14.89 -14.55
N SER A 236 -11.66 14.20 -14.10
CA SER A 236 -12.91 14.84 -13.66
C SER A 236 -12.71 15.87 -12.57
N ASP A 237 -11.73 15.67 -11.64
CA ASP A 237 -11.45 16.61 -10.57
C ASP A 237 -11.01 17.99 -11.10
N PHE A 238 -10.51 18.06 -12.33
CA PHE A 238 -10.17 19.30 -13.02
C PHE A 238 -11.28 19.78 -13.94
N THR A 239 -11.91 18.88 -14.74
CA THR A 239 -12.96 19.26 -15.68
C THR A 239 -14.22 19.75 -15.00
N ASP A 240 -14.57 19.22 -13.81
CA ASP A 240 -15.69 19.67 -12.99
C ASP A 240 -15.50 21.11 -12.47
N GLN A 241 -14.24 21.58 -12.42
CA GLN A 241 -13.87 22.95 -12.13
C GLN A 241 -13.87 23.84 -13.41
N GLY A 242 -14.14 23.26 -14.58
CA GLY A 242 -14.18 23.96 -15.85
C GLY A 242 -12.83 24.06 -16.57
N LEU A 243 -11.84 23.21 -16.23
CA LEU A 243 -10.58 23.13 -16.97
C LEU A 243 -10.78 22.41 -18.30
N ASP A 244 -10.31 23.00 -19.39
CA ASP A 244 -10.24 22.33 -20.70
C ASP A 244 -8.97 21.49 -20.80
N MET A 245 -9.13 20.17 -20.90
CA MET A 245 -8.03 19.21 -21.00
C MET A 245 -7.57 18.98 -22.45
N SER A 246 -8.11 19.72 -23.41
CA SER A 246 -7.72 19.57 -24.83
C SER A 246 -6.49 20.39 -25.22
N ASP A 247 -6.05 21.30 -24.36
CA ASP A 247 -4.97 22.26 -24.67
C ASP A 247 -4.03 22.54 -23.47
N ILE A 248 -3.74 21.54 -22.65
CA ILE A 248 -2.81 21.68 -21.52
C ILE A 248 -1.40 21.96 -22.03
N HIS A 249 -0.82 23.08 -21.60
CA HIS A 249 0.51 23.52 -22.06
C HIS A 249 1.53 23.71 -20.93
N GLN A 250 1.07 23.74 -19.66
CA GLN A 250 1.92 23.92 -18.50
C GLN A 250 1.38 23.15 -17.30
N PHE A 251 2.26 22.92 -16.33
CA PHE A 251 1.92 22.56 -14.94
C PHE A 251 2.47 23.59 -13.98
N LYS A 252 1.84 23.67 -12.81
CA LYS A 252 2.39 24.37 -11.65
C LYS A 252 2.23 23.50 -10.41
N PHE A 253 3.26 23.47 -9.58
CA PHE A 253 3.28 22.82 -8.27
C PHE A 253 3.43 23.87 -7.20
N VAL A 254 2.67 23.76 -6.11
CA VAL A 254 2.77 24.66 -4.95
C VAL A 254 2.85 23.80 -3.68
N GLY A 255 3.85 24.05 -2.84
CA GLY A 255 4.05 23.33 -1.59
C GLY A 255 3.11 23.81 -0.47
N SER A 256 2.71 22.92 0.42
CA SER A 256 1.96 23.26 1.63
C SER A 256 2.72 22.80 2.88
N PRO A 257 2.83 23.65 3.93
CA PRO A 257 2.28 25.01 4.03
C PRO A 257 2.92 25.99 3.04
N TRP A 258 2.08 26.84 2.43
CA TRP A 258 2.58 27.82 1.47
C TRP A 258 3.46 28.89 2.14
N ASN A 259 4.59 29.20 1.52
CA ASN A 259 5.51 30.24 1.95
C ASN A 259 6.05 31.01 0.73
N ALA A 260 5.84 32.32 0.69
CA ALA A 260 6.30 33.16 -0.43
C ALA A 260 7.81 33.14 -0.63
N GLY A 261 8.60 32.97 0.45
CA GLY A 261 10.05 32.81 0.42
C GLY A 261 10.51 31.42 0.01
N GLY A 262 9.59 30.46 -0.13
CA GLY A 262 9.86 29.02 -0.34
C GLY A 262 10.02 28.25 0.98
N PHE A 263 9.61 26.99 0.95
CA PHE A 263 9.74 26.07 2.07
C PHE A 263 9.71 24.62 1.56
N GLY A 264 10.55 23.80 2.15
CA GLY A 264 10.55 22.37 1.90
C GLY A 264 11.11 21.95 0.54
N THR A 265 11.22 20.64 0.39
CA THR A 265 11.74 20.01 -0.81
C THR A 265 10.84 18.85 -1.22
N VAL A 266 10.52 18.77 -2.51
CA VAL A 266 9.86 17.59 -3.09
C VAL A 266 10.78 16.96 -4.13
N PHE A 267 10.68 15.63 -4.20
CA PHE A 267 11.21 14.83 -5.29
C PHE A 267 9.98 14.25 -6.02
N ILE A 268 9.95 14.44 -7.34
CA ILE A 268 8.80 14.03 -8.16
C ILE A 268 9.31 13.13 -9.28
N ASP A 269 8.63 12.01 -9.46
CA ASP A 269 8.86 11.07 -10.54
C ASP A 269 7.53 10.60 -11.13
N ASN A 270 7.59 9.90 -12.26
CA ASN A 270 6.45 9.23 -12.88
C ASN A 270 5.26 10.16 -13.17
N ILE A 271 5.52 11.37 -13.68
CA ILE A 271 4.46 12.31 -14.05
C ILE A 271 3.91 11.95 -15.43
N TYR A 272 2.68 11.45 -15.50
CA TYR A 272 2.03 11.16 -16.77
C TYR A 272 0.49 11.18 -16.67
N PHE A 273 -0.15 11.54 -17.75
CA PHE A 273 -1.57 11.27 -17.97
C PHE A 273 -1.77 9.87 -18.51
N TYR A 274 -2.84 9.21 -18.11
CA TYR A 274 -3.14 7.91 -18.66
C TYR A 274 -4.65 7.63 -18.71
N LYS A 275 -5.01 6.65 -19.53
CA LYS A 275 -6.34 6.02 -19.53
C LYS A 275 -6.19 4.51 -19.41
N ASN A 276 -7.24 3.87 -18.93
CA ASN A 276 -7.35 2.43 -18.95
C ASN A 276 -7.44 1.94 -20.43
N PRO A 277 -6.88 0.77 -20.73
CA PRO A 277 -6.83 0.30 -22.11
C PRO A 277 -8.24 0.15 -22.68
N SER A 278 -8.47 0.80 -23.82
CA SER A 278 -9.72 0.68 -24.59
C SER A 278 -9.79 -0.59 -25.45
N GLN A 279 -8.77 -1.45 -25.38
CA GLN A 279 -8.71 -2.70 -26.14
C GLN A 279 -9.53 -3.79 -25.42
N PRO A 280 -10.31 -4.58 -26.19
CA PRO A 280 -10.99 -5.74 -25.64
C PRO A 280 -9.94 -6.70 -25.05
N THR A 281 -9.90 -6.80 -23.75
CA THR A 281 -9.08 -7.81 -23.09
C THR A 281 -9.86 -9.12 -23.04
N PRO A 282 -9.24 -10.27 -23.34
CA PRO A 282 -9.89 -11.56 -23.16
C PRO A 282 -10.24 -11.86 -21.69
N LEU A 283 -9.68 -11.10 -20.72
CA LEU A 283 -10.09 -11.14 -19.33
C LEU A 283 -11.42 -10.44 -19.06
N ALA A 284 -11.87 -9.51 -19.95
CA ALA A 284 -13.10 -8.76 -19.72
C ALA A 284 -14.28 -9.71 -19.40
N GLY A 285 -14.98 -9.44 -18.30
CA GLY A 285 -16.09 -10.24 -17.81
C GLY A 285 -16.00 -10.56 -16.34
N LYS A 286 -16.91 -11.41 -15.88
CA LYS A 286 -17.06 -11.80 -14.47
C LYS A 286 -16.45 -13.19 -14.26
N TRP A 287 -15.60 -13.31 -13.27
CA TRP A 287 -14.89 -14.52 -12.91
C TRP A 287 -15.12 -14.92 -11.46
N GLN A 288 -15.10 -16.20 -11.16
CA GLN A 288 -15.13 -16.76 -9.82
C GLN A 288 -14.03 -17.82 -9.65
N LEU A 289 -13.61 -18.09 -8.43
CA LEU A 289 -12.82 -19.28 -8.15
C LEU A 289 -13.61 -20.53 -8.52
N LYS A 290 -12.94 -21.48 -9.19
CA LYS A 290 -13.56 -22.79 -9.45
C LYS A 290 -13.92 -23.46 -8.14
N LYS A 291 -15.15 -23.98 -8.04
CA LYS A 291 -15.65 -24.67 -6.84
C LYS A 291 -15.16 -26.12 -6.77
N ILE A 292 -13.83 -26.31 -6.87
CA ILE A 292 -13.15 -27.61 -6.84
C ILE A 292 -11.97 -27.60 -5.87
N ALA A 293 -11.56 -28.79 -5.44
CA ALA A 293 -10.29 -28.94 -4.71
C ALA A 293 -9.11 -28.50 -5.58
N GLY A 294 -8.15 -27.80 -4.98
CA GLY A 294 -6.96 -27.28 -5.65
C GLY A 294 -7.18 -26.05 -6.52
N ALA A 295 -8.34 -25.40 -6.49
CA ALA A 295 -8.57 -24.14 -7.20
C ALA A 295 -7.75 -22.98 -6.60
N LEU A 296 -7.47 -23.05 -5.31
CA LEU A 296 -6.61 -22.14 -4.55
C LEU A 296 -5.44 -22.97 -4.03
N LYS A 297 -4.21 -22.58 -4.35
CA LYS A 297 -3.03 -23.34 -3.95
C LYS A 297 -1.79 -22.48 -3.83
N VAL A 298 -0.83 -22.95 -3.01
CA VAL A 298 0.46 -22.30 -2.80
C VAL A 298 1.59 -23.31 -2.84
N GLY A 299 2.71 -22.93 -3.48
CA GLY A 299 3.86 -23.79 -3.64
C GLY A 299 5.08 -23.10 -4.24
N PRO A 300 6.17 -23.86 -4.49
CA PRO A 300 7.45 -23.34 -4.96
C PRO A 300 7.46 -22.94 -6.44
N ALA A 301 6.36 -23.12 -7.14
CA ALA A 301 6.22 -22.73 -8.55
C ALA A 301 4.75 -22.41 -8.86
N LYS A 302 4.53 -21.68 -9.94
CA LYS A 302 3.20 -21.39 -10.48
C LYS A 302 2.43 -22.69 -10.74
N GLY A 303 1.19 -22.76 -10.28
CA GLY A 303 0.32 -23.93 -10.41
C GLY A 303 0.65 -25.10 -9.46
N ASN A 304 1.70 -24.99 -8.67
CA ASN A 304 2.10 -26.01 -7.71
C ASN A 304 1.38 -25.79 -6.37
N GLY A 305 0.82 -26.86 -5.79
CA GLY A 305 0.14 -26.87 -4.50
C GLY A 305 0.86 -27.68 -3.43
N GLU A 306 2.17 -27.87 -3.55
CA GLU A 306 2.97 -28.72 -2.64
C GLU A 306 2.90 -28.27 -1.19
N TRP A 307 2.82 -26.96 -0.93
CA TRP A 307 2.77 -26.45 0.44
C TRP A 307 1.35 -26.46 1.01
N TRP A 308 0.37 -26.15 0.19
CA TRP A 308 -1.06 -26.26 0.54
C TRP A 308 -1.94 -26.06 -0.70
N ALA A 309 -3.10 -26.72 -0.68
CA ALA A 309 -4.18 -26.50 -1.63
C ALA A 309 -5.53 -26.72 -0.93
N ASN A 310 -6.56 -25.96 -1.33
CA ASN A 310 -7.88 -26.14 -0.77
C ASN A 310 -8.43 -27.55 -1.09
N SER A 311 -9.08 -28.13 -0.12
CA SER A 311 -9.82 -29.39 -0.25
C SER A 311 -11.24 -29.16 -0.81
N ALA A 312 -11.97 -30.24 -1.09
CA ALA A 312 -13.39 -30.17 -1.43
C ALA A 312 -14.25 -29.72 -0.23
N GLU A 313 -13.81 -29.98 1.01
CA GLU A 313 -14.47 -29.52 2.23
C GLU A 313 -14.31 -28.00 2.41
N ASP A 314 -13.13 -27.46 2.08
CA ASP A 314 -12.87 -26.00 2.10
C ASP A 314 -13.84 -25.23 1.19
N VAL A 315 -14.18 -25.78 0.02
CA VAL A 315 -15.16 -25.15 -0.89
C VAL A 315 -16.52 -24.98 -0.21
N SER A 316 -16.92 -25.93 0.62
CA SER A 316 -18.19 -25.87 1.35
C SER A 316 -18.10 -24.97 2.59
N THR A 317 -17.01 -25.09 3.35
CA THR A 317 -16.79 -24.33 4.58
C THR A 317 -16.58 -22.84 4.29
N ARG A 318 -15.92 -22.51 3.17
CA ARG A 318 -15.63 -21.15 2.70
C ARG A 318 -16.54 -20.75 1.53
N ALA A 319 -17.82 -21.16 1.55
CA ALA A 319 -18.73 -20.91 0.43
C ALA A 319 -18.88 -19.43 0.09
N CYS A 320 -18.82 -18.54 1.10
CA CYS A 320 -18.80 -17.09 0.95
C CYS A 320 -17.57 -16.53 0.24
N TYR A 321 -16.50 -17.29 0.16
CA TYR A 321 -15.28 -16.94 -0.59
C TYR A 321 -15.34 -17.47 -2.04
N PHE A 322 -15.91 -18.64 -2.22
CA PHE A 322 -16.04 -19.27 -3.52
C PHE A 322 -17.22 -18.72 -4.35
N ASP A 323 -18.02 -17.81 -3.81
CA ASP A 323 -19.05 -17.08 -4.56
C ASP A 323 -18.67 -15.62 -4.85
N ASP A 324 -17.49 -15.19 -4.36
CA ASP A 324 -16.89 -13.89 -4.72
C ASP A 324 -16.65 -13.77 -6.22
N ASP A 325 -16.96 -12.60 -6.75
CA ASP A 325 -16.76 -12.25 -8.16
C ASP A 325 -15.54 -11.34 -8.35
N TYR A 326 -14.75 -11.61 -9.37
CA TYR A 326 -13.67 -10.75 -9.87
C TYR A 326 -14.10 -10.22 -11.24
N ILE A 327 -14.42 -8.92 -11.32
CA ILE A 327 -15.05 -8.34 -12.50
C ILE A 327 -14.06 -7.41 -13.20
N PHE A 328 -13.62 -7.82 -14.39
CA PHE A 328 -12.80 -7.02 -15.28
C PHE A 328 -13.71 -6.36 -16.33
N ASN A 329 -13.98 -5.08 -16.17
CA ASN A 329 -14.85 -4.36 -17.11
C ASN A 329 -14.09 -3.98 -18.40
N SER A 330 -14.81 -3.84 -19.50
CA SER A 330 -14.24 -3.49 -20.81
C SER A 330 -13.68 -2.05 -20.86
N ASP A 331 -14.05 -1.21 -19.90
CA ASP A 331 -13.52 0.15 -19.74
C ASP A 331 -12.22 0.20 -18.93
N GLY A 332 -11.72 -0.95 -18.45
CA GLY A 332 -10.52 -1.06 -17.64
C GLY A 332 -10.76 -0.91 -16.14
N SER A 333 -11.99 -0.69 -15.70
CA SER A 333 -12.31 -0.73 -14.27
C SER A 333 -12.35 -2.17 -13.74
N PHE A 334 -12.04 -2.34 -12.46
CA PHE A 334 -12.06 -3.63 -11.77
C PHE A 334 -12.95 -3.56 -10.53
N VAL A 335 -13.65 -4.67 -10.22
CA VAL A 335 -14.52 -4.75 -9.06
C VAL A 335 -14.32 -6.09 -8.34
N ASN A 336 -14.15 -6.03 -7.03
CA ASN A 336 -14.28 -7.18 -6.14
C ASN A 336 -15.76 -7.29 -5.72
N GLY A 337 -16.52 -8.19 -6.33
CA GLY A 337 -17.92 -8.42 -6.03
C GLY A 337 -18.11 -9.43 -4.89
N LEU A 338 -17.96 -8.98 -3.65
CA LEU A 338 -17.85 -9.82 -2.45
C LEU A 338 -19.20 -10.19 -1.81
N GLY A 339 -20.33 -9.70 -2.38
CA GLY A 339 -21.62 -9.90 -1.77
C GLY A 339 -21.72 -9.29 -0.36
N ASP A 340 -22.57 -9.90 0.48
CA ASP A 340 -22.74 -9.48 1.88
C ASP A 340 -21.63 -10.02 2.80
N GLN A 341 -20.98 -11.11 2.39
CA GLN A 341 -19.93 -11.79 3.16
C GLN A 341 -18.83 -12.32 2.23
N THR A 342 -17.59 -12.33 2.73
CA THR A 342 -16.43 -13.03 2.17
C THR A 342 -15.70 -13.78 3.27
N TRP A 343 -14.69 -14.58 2.92
CA TRP A 343 -13.85 -15.24 3.91
C TRP A 343 -12.85 -14.26 4.52
N LEU A 344 -12.89 -14.16 5.84
CA LEU A 344 -11.99 -13.32 6.62
C LEU A 344 -10.95 -14.17 7.34
N GLU A 345 -9.71 -13.74 7.32
CA GLU A 345 -8.60 -14.34 8.06
C GLU A 345 -8.25 -13.46 9.29
N THR A 346 -7.63 -14.06 10.32
CA THR A 346 -7.34 -13.37 11.60
C THR A 346 -6.50 -12.11 11.46
N TRP A 347 -5.63 -12.03 10.46
CA TRP A 347 -4.82 -10.83 10.20
C TRP A 347 -5.68 -9.61 9.81
N GLN A 348 -6.92 -9.80 9.38
CA GLN A 348 -7.87 -8.73 9.06
C GLN A 348 -8.58 -8.17 10.30
N GLY A 349 -8.33 -8.73 11.50
CA GLY A 349 -8.86 -8.24 12.77
C GLY A 349 -10.04 -9.05 13.33
N VAL A 350 -10.40 -10.18 12.74
CA VAL A 350 -11.38 -11.12 13.29
C VAL A 350 -10.73 -12.10 14.28
N ALA A 351 -11.51 -12.61 15.22
CA ALA A 351 -11.01 -13.49 16.28
C ALA A 351 -10.63 -14.90 15.77
N ALA A 352 -11.30 -15.36 14.74
CA ALA A 352 -11.06 -16.63 14.04
C ALA A 352 -11.42 -16.46 12.57
N GLU A 353 -10.90 -17.37 11.73
CA GLU A 353 -11.27 -17.39 10.31
C GLU A 353 -12.75 -17.72 10.15
N GLU A 354 -13.49 -16.88 9.43
CA GLU A 354 -14.94 -16.99 9.27
C GLU A 354 -15.47 -16.29 8.02
N CYS A 355 -16.70 -16.61 7.62
CA CYS A 355 -17.47 -15.79 6.69
C CYS A 355 -17.96 -14.53 7.41
N GLY A 356 -17.61 -13.35 6.91
CA GLY A 356 -18.02 -12.09 7.51
C GLY A 356 -18.12 -10.95 6.49
N THR A 357 -18.64 -9.81 6.96
CA THR A 357 -18.72 -8.60 6.15
C THR A 357 -17.33 -8.16 5.70
N PRO A 358 -17.11 -7.90 4.41
CA PRO A 358 -15.82 -7.44 3.90
C PRO A 358 -15.25 -6.25 4.68
N ILE A 359 -13.93 -6.25 4.89
CA ILE A 359 -13.23 -5.26 5.71
C ILE A 359 -12.34 -4.37 4.84
N ALA A 360 -12.45 -3.05 5.02
CA ALA A 360 -11.64 -2.08 4.29
C ALA A 360 -10.11 -2.33 4.50
N PRO A 361 -9.29 -2.11 3.46
CA PRO A 361 -9.62 -1.60 2.12
C PRO A 361 -10.06 -2.69 1.13
N HIS A 362 -10.25 -3.96 1.59
CA HIS A 362 -10.55 -5.11 0.75
C HIS A 362 -12.07 -5.37 0.61
N ASP A 363 -12.88 -4.35 0.84
CA ASP A 363 -14.36 -4.35 0.84
C ASP A 363 -14.98 -3.73 -0.41
N ASN A 364 -14.18 -3.49 -1.45
CA ASN A 364 -14.57 -2.80 -2.68
C ASN A 364 -15.03 -1.34 -2.47
N SER A 365 -14.64 -0.69 -1.37
CA SER A 365 -14.94 0.74 -1.13
C SER A 365 -14.05 1.68 -1.96
N GLY A 366 -12.94 1.17 -2.51
CA GLY A 366 -12.02 1.93 -3.36
C GLY A 366 -12.43 1.94 -4.84
N SER A 367 -11.82 2.86 -5.59
CA SER A 367 -11.89 2.83 -7.06
C SER A 367 -10.75 1.97 -7.59
N TYR A 368 -11.08 0.88 -8.28
CA TYR A 368 -10.09 -0.05 -8.80
C TYR A 368 -10.09 -0.08 -10.32
N SER A 369 -8.91 -0.29 -10.89
CA SER A 369 -8.73 -0.49 -12.32
C SER A 369 -7.73 -1.60 -12.59
N PHE A 370 -7.56 -1.97 -13.85
CA PHE A 370 -6.55 -2.95 -14.24
C PHE A 370 -5.91 -2.61 -15.58
N VAL A 371 -4.68 -3.12 -15.74
CA VAL A 371 -3.97 -3.13 -17.01
C VAL A 371 -3.64 -4.58 -17.34
N HIS A 372 -3.99 -5.03 -18.55
CA HIS A 372 -3.63 -6.37 -19.03
C HIS A 372 -2.60 -6.26 -20.15
N ASP A 373 -1.34 -6.52 -19.83
CA ASP A 373 -0.28 -6.72 -20.82
C ASP A 373 -0.43 -8.13 -21.42
N GLN A 374 -1.10 -8.19 -22.58
CA GLN A 374 -1.33 -9.44 -23.27
C GLN A 374 -0.05 -10.04 -23.86
N SER A 375 1.00 -9.24 -24.08
CA SER A 375 2.28 -9.70 -24.60
C SER A 375 3.13 -10.38 -23.54
N ALA A 376 3.08 -9.88 -22.31
CA ALA A 376 3.73 -10.46 -21.15
C ALA A 376 2.86 -11.51 -20.44
N ASN A 377 1.58 -11.62 -20.78
CA ASN A 377 0.58 -12.40 -20.04
C ASN A 377 0.50 -12.01 -18.56
N VAL A 378 0.47 -10.70 -18.28
CA VAL A 378 0.40 -10.14 -16.93
C VAL A 378 -0.79 -9.21 -16.80
N VAL A 379 -1.58 -9.37 -15.74
CA VAL A 379 -2.58 -8.38 -15.33
C VAL A 379 -2.13 -7.68 -14.06
N THR A 380 -2.13 -6.36 -14.07
CA THR A 380 -1.87 -5.52 -12.89
C THR A 380 -3.16 -4.87 -12.45
N LEU A 381 -3.58 -5.14 -11.22
CA LEU A 381 -4.66 -4.43 -10.55
C LEU A 381 -4.11 -3.18 -9.90
N LEU A 382 -4.83 -2.08 -10.01
CA LEU A 382 -4.51 -0.77 -9.46
C LEU A 382 -5.59 -0.35 -8.47
N GLY A 383 -5.16 0.23 -7.36
CA GLY A 383 -6.02 0.68 -6.26
C GLY A 383 -5.80 -0.12 -4.98
N LYS A 384 -5.63 0.61 -3.85
CA LYS A 384 -5.44 0.01 -2.53
C LYS A 384 -6.66 -0.84 -2.17
N GLY A 385 -6.47 -2.14 -2.01
CA GLY A 385 -7.54 -3.09 -1.70
C GLY A 385 -8.00 -3.96 -2.87
N ALA A 386 -7.62 -3.66 -4.13
CA ALA A 386 -7.90 -4.52 -5.28
C ALA A 386 -7.11 -5.84 -5.20
N TYR A 387 -7.77 -6.98 -5.45
CA TYR A 387 -7.10 -8.29 -5.44
C TYR A 387 -7.89 -9.34 -6.23
N VAL A 388 -7.21 -10.42 -6.62
CA VAL A 388 -7.84 -11.68 -7.05
C VAL A 388 -7.41 -12.77 -6.08
N GLY A 389 -8.33 -13.61 -5.67
CA GLY A 389 -8.06 -14.65 -4.69
C GLY A 389 -7.81 -14.07 -3.29
N LEU A 390 -6.64 -14.25 -2.72
CA LEU A 390 -6.34 -13.87 -1.34
C LEU A 390 -5.88 -12.41 -1.22
N PRO A 391 -6.57 -11.58 -0.39
CA PRO A 391 -6.17 -10.19 -0.19
C PRO A 391 -4.81 -10.04 0.52
N LYS A 392 -4.31 -11.06 1.22
CA LYS A 392 -2.98 -11.04 1.82
C LYS A 392 -1.84 -11.19 0.83
N ALA A 393 -2.07 -11.83 -0.32
CA ALA A 393 -1.02 -12.09 -1.30
C ALA A 393 -0.64 -10.80 -2.05
N THR A 394 0.64 -10.43 -2.00
CA THR A 394 1.19 -9.28 -2.73
C THR A 394 2.48 -9.65 -3.43
N ASN A 395 2.97 -8.83 -4.35
CA ASN A 395 4.25 -9.08 -5.03
C ASN A 395 5.48 -8.84 -4.11
N ASN A 396 5.26 -8.45 -2.86
CA ASN A 396 6.31 -8.22 -1.87
C ASN A 396 5.97 -8.90 -0.52
N GLY A 397 5.55 -10.14 -0.56
CA GLY A 397 5.19 -10.93 0.62
C GLY A 397 3.69 -11.04 0.86
N GLU A 398 3.33 -11.64 1.99
CA GLU A 398 1.98 -11.63 2.52
C GLU A 398 1.83 -10.51 3.54
N ILE A 399 0.76 -9.72 3.43
CA ILE A 399 0.48 -8.67 4.42
C ILE A 399 -0.14 -9.27 5.67
N SER A 400 0.15 -8.64 6.82
CA SER A 400 -0.35 -9.03 8.14
C SER A 400 -1.28 -7.99 8.77
N SER A 401 -1.62 -6.93 8.04
CA SER A 401 -2.60 -5.91 8.44
C SER A 401 -3.26 -5.29 7.22
N ASN A 402 -4.48 -4.78 7.38
CA ASN A 402 -5.22 -4.08 6.32
C ASN A 402 -4.51 -2.79 5.85
N ASP A 403 -3.79 -2.12 6.74
CA ASP A 403 -3.05 -0.87 6.42
C ASP A 403 -1.89 -1.11 5.45
N ALA A 404 -1.33 -2.33 5.46
CA ALA A 404 -0.24 -2.73 4.56
C ALA A 404 -0.70 -3.10 3.14
N ALA A 405 -1.99 -2.92 2.80
CA ALA A 405 -2.49 -3.19 1.46
C ALA A 405 -1.77 -2.32 0.42
N PRO A 406 -1.15 -2.92 -0.62
CA PRO A 406 -0.42 -2.17 -1.64
C PRO A 406 -1.35 -1.43 -2.59
N ALA A 407 -0.78 -0.43 -3.29
CA ALA A 407 -1.49 0.31 -4.33
C ALA A 407 -1.71 -0.50 -5.62
N SER A 408 -0.92 -1.57 -5.82
CA SER A 408 -1.05 -2.44 -6.98
C SER A 408 -0.67 -3.89 -6.68
N ARG A 409 -1.19 -4.82 -7.51
CA ARG A 409 -0.82 -6.24 -7.53
C ARG A 409 -0.75 -6.73 -8.95
N SER A 410 0.33 -7.44 -9.31
CA SER A 410 0.52 -8.05 -10.63
C SER A 410 0.39 -9.55 -10.54
N TYR A 411 -0.35 -10.12 -11.48
CA TYR A 411 -0.58 -11.54 -11.61
C TYR A 411 -0.17 -12.01 -13.00
N ASP A 412 0.53 -13.12 -13.08
CA ASP A 412 0.66 -13.88 -14.32
C ASP A 412 -0.70 -14.48 -14.70
N VAL A 413 -1.04 -14.45 -15.97
CA VAL A 413 -2.35 -14.88 -16.49
C VAL A 413 -2.17 -15.98 -17.53
N GLU A 414 -2.90 -17.06 -17.39
CA GLU A 414 -3.08 -18.08 -18.42
C GLU A 414 -4.57 -18.27 -18.68
N LEU A 415 -4.99 -18.03 -19.92
CA LEU A 415 -6.38 -18.22 -20.35
C LEU A 415 -6.52 -19.55 -21.10
N SER A 416 -7.61 -20.28 -20.85
CA SER A 416 -7.97 -21.42 -21.68
C SER A 416 -8.31 -20.99 -23.11
N ALA A 417 -8.11 -21.89 -24.06
CA ALA A 417 -8.35 -21.58 -25.48
C ALA A 417 -9.80 -21.17 -25.80
N ASP A 418 -10.77 -21.62 -25.00
CA ASP A 418 -12.18 -21.26 -25.11
C ASP A 418 -12.55 -19.99 -24.32
N GLY A 419 -11.59 -19.40 -23.57
CA GLY A 419 -11.80 -18.21 -22.76
C GLY A 419 -12.73 -18.42 -21.54
N GLN A 420 -13.06 -19.67 -21.18
CA GLN A 420 -13.97 -19.96 -20.07
C GLN A 420 -13.26 -20.23 -18.75
N SER A 421 -11.95 -20.46 -18.77
CA SER A 421 -11.12 -20.63 -17.58
C SER A 421 -9.91 -19.72 -17.64
N ALA A 422 -9.47 -19.27 -16.47
CA ALA A 422 -8.24 -18.51 -16.29
C ALA A 422 -7.46 -19.04 -15.07
N THR A 423 -6.14 -19.06 -15.19
CA THR A 423 -5.25 -19.24 -14.04
C THR A 423 -4.53 -17.93 -13.80
N LEU A 424 -4.71 -17.35 -12.61
CA LEU A 424 -3.96 -16.21 -12.16
C LEU A 424 -2.97 -16.65 -11.08
N ALA A 425 -1.72 -16.17 -11.18
CA ALA A 425 -0.69 -16.53 -10.19
C ALA A 425 0.10 -15.27 -9.77
N ILE A 426 0.39 -15.16 -8.48
CA ILE A 426 1.18 -14.07 -7.91
C ILE A 426 2.40 -14.63 -7.20
N GLU A 427 3.59 -14.16 -7.61
CA GLU A 427 4.81 -14.45 -6.89
C GLU A 427 4.91 -13.50 -5.70
N PHE A 428 4.79 -14.04 -4.49
CA PHE A 428 4.85 -13.24 -3.27
C PHE A 428 6.25 -13.23 -2.62
N ALA A 429 7.11 -14.17 -3.04
CA ALA A 429 8.54 -14.19 -2.72
C ALA A 429 9.26 -15.02 -3.79
N ALA A 430 10.57 -14.89 -3.92
CA ALA A 430 11.36 -15.60 -4.91
C ALA A 430 11.10 -17.12 -4.83
N GLY A 431 10.49 -17.68 -5.88
CA GLY A 431 10.08 -19.09 -5.95
C GLY A 431 8.92 -19.47 -5.03
N ALA A 432 8.08 -18.51 -4.64
CA ALA A 432 6.90 -18.76 -3.81
C ALA A 432 5.65 -18.15 -4.46
N TRP A 433 4.68 -18.98 -4.81
CA TRP A 433 3.56 -18.61 -5.66
C TRP A 433 2.21 -18.96 -5.03
N TRP A 434 1.30 -18.01 -5.01
CA TRP A 434 -0.13 -18.28 -4.91
C TRP A 434 -0.71 -18.44 -6.31
N THR A 435 -1.59 -19.42 -6.50
CA THR A 435 -2.27 -19.69 -7.77
C THR A 435 -3.77 -19.83 -7.54
N PHE A 436 -4.54 -19.17 -8.40
CA PHE A 436 -6.00 -19.08 -8.38
C PHE A 436 -6.55 -19.60 -9.70
N GLU A 437 -7.33 -20.68 -9.67
CA GLU A 437 -8.03 -21.18 -10.84
C GLU A 437 -9.43 -20.59 -10.89
N LEU A 438 -9.69 -19.84 -11.94
CA LEU A 438 -10.95 -19.15 -12.13
C LEU A 438 -11.78 -19.78 -13.25
N GLU A 439 -13.08 -19.67 -13.13
CA GLU A 439 -14.04 -19.93 -14.21
C GLU A 439 -14.84 -18.66 -14.51
N ARG A 440 -15.19 -18.49 -15.80
CA ARG A 440 -16.01 -17.36 -16.23
C ARG A 440 -17.44 -17.60 -15.78
N LYS A 441 -17.99 -16.65 -15.03
CA LYS A 441 -19.42 -16.66 -14.70
C LYS A 441 -20.20 -16.19 -15.91
N THR A 442 -20.64 -17.11 -16.72
CA THR A 442 -21.57 -16.80 -17.80
C THR A 442 -22.97 -16.61 -17.19
N VAL A 443 -23.60 -15.49 -17.52
CA VAL A 443 -25.06 -15.43 -17.41
C VAL A 443 -25.57 -16.48 -18.38
N SER A 444 -26.11 -17.56 -17.85
CA SER A 444 -26.60 -18.62 -18.73
C SER A 444 -27.63 -18.04 -19.69
N PRO A 445 -27.42 -18.16 -21.01
CA PRO A 445 -28.45 -17.72 -21.97
C PRO A 445 -29.80 -18.39 -21.74
N VAL A 446 -29.78 -19.53 -21.05
CA VAL A 446 -30.99 -20.29 -20.67
C VAL A 446 -31.93 -19.49 -19.75
N GLN A 447 -31.42 -18.52 -18.95
CA GLN A 447 -32.27 -17.67 -18.13
C GLN A 447 -33.03 -16.61 -18.92
N LEU A 448 -32.63 -16.33 -20.14
CA LEU A 448 -33.34 -15.43 -21.07
C LEU A 448 -34.14 -16.17 -22.14
N MET A 449 -34.07 -17.51 -22.16
CA MET A 449 -34.88 -18.33 -23.06
C MET A 449 -36.29 -18.49 -22.51
N GLY A 450 -37.27 -17.97 -23.19
CA GLY A 450 -38.68 -18.05 -22.82
C GLY A 450 -39.52 -16.95 -23.47
N VAL A 451 -40.80 -17.02 -23.26
CA VAL A 451 -41.72 -15.93 -23.56
C VAL A 451 -41.74 -14.99 -22.36
N TRP A 452 -41.20 -13.77 -22.55
CA TRP A 452 -41.18 -12.77 -21.51
C TRP A 452 -42.26 -11.74 -21.76
N GLY A 453 -43.00 -11.40 -20.74
CA GLY A 453 -43.92 -10.28 -20.71
C GLY A 453 -43.44 -9.22 -19.73
N LEU A 454 -43.86 -7.98 -19.95
CA LEU A 454 -43.63 -6.95 -18.93
C LEU A 454 -44.42 -7.35 -17.64
N ALA A 455 -43.77 -7.13 -16.51
CA ALA A 455 -44.45 -7.34 -15.22
C ALA A 455 -45.68 -6.44 -15.16
N GLN A 456 -46.81 -7.01 -14.69
CA GLN A 456 -48.07 -6.28 -14.56
C GLN A 456 -48.14 -5.53 -13.25
N GLU A 457 -47.18 -4.64 -13.06
CA GLU A 457 -47.08 -3.79 -11.86
C GLU A 457 -46.65 -2.36 -12.21
N ALA A 458 -46.94 -1.42 -11.35
CA ALA A 458 -46.48 -0.06 -11.50
C ALA A 458 -44.94 -0.02 -11.53
N TYR A 459 -44.36 0.87 -12.32
CA TYR A 459 -42.92 1.00 -12.52
C TYR A 459 -42.22 -0.20 -13.18
N ALA A 460 -42.94 -1.12 -13.80
CA ALA A 460 -42.33 -2.17 -14.64
C ALA A 460 -41.63 -1.61 -15.88
N VAL A 461 -42.09 -0.45 -16.37
CA VAL A 461 -41.39 0.37 -17.39
C VAL A 461 -41.09 1.73 -16.78
N LYS A 462 -39.86 2.12 -16.82
CA LYS A 462 -39.38 3.37 -16.20
C LYS A 462 -38.28 4.02 -17.04
N VAL A 463 -38.20 5.34 -16.95
CA VAL A 463 -37.17 6.16 -17.58
C VAL A 463 -36.58 7.12 -16.56
N GLY A 464 -35.28 7.16 -16.48
CA GLY A 464 -34.57 8.01 -15.57
C GLY A 464 -33.10 8.17 -15.95
N PRO A 465 -32.32 8.93 -15.17
CA PRO A 465 -30.93 9.24 -15.46
C PRO A 465 -29.96 8.04 -15.21
N ALA A 466 -30.44 6.95 -14.62
CA ALA A 466 -29.63 5.78 -14.32
C ALA A 466 -30.44 4.49 -14.52
N PHE A 467 -29.75 3.35 -14.57
CA PHE A 467 -30.37 2.04 -14.66
C PHE A 467 -31.32 1.82 -13.44
N ASP A 468 -32.50 1.30 -13.73
CA ASP A 468 -33.59 1.03 -12.74
C ASP A 468 -34.15 2.28 -12.04
N ASN A 469 -33.85 3.48 -12.56
CA ASN A 469 -34.33 4.74 -12.03
C ASN A 469 -35.56 5.21 -12.84
N GLY A 470 -36.63 5.60 -12.16
CA GLY A 470 -37.90 6.06 -12.73
C GLY A 470 -38.18 7.55 -12.49
N ASP A 471 -37.15 8.37 -12.14
CA ASP A 471 -37.34 9.78 -11.77
C ASP A 471 -37.96 10.63 -12.87
N TRP A 472 -37.75 10.29 -14.14
CA TRP A 472 -38.36 11.03 -15.24
C TRP A 472 -39.75 10.51 -15.59
N TRP A 473 -39.97 9.19 -15.53
CA TRP A 473 -41.24 8.57 -15.77
C TRP A 473 -41.24 7.10 -15.39
N GLY A 474 -42.36 6.60 -14.88
CA GLY A 474 -42.64 5.18 -14.71
C GLY A 474 -44.12 4.90 -14.95
N ASN A 475 -44.45 3.72 -15.50
CA ASN A 475 -45.85 3.35 -15.69
C ASN A 475 -46.60 3.27 -14.35
N SER A 476 -47.80 3.79 -14.31
CA SER A 476 -48.70 3.71 -13.17
C SER A 476 -49.53 2.40 -13.18
N ALA A 477 -50.21 2.11 -12.09
CA ALA A 477 -51.18 1.01 -12.04
C ALA A 477 -52.35 1.21 -12.99
N GLU A 478 -52.72 2.48 -13.32
CA GLU A 478 -53.76 2.83 -14.26
C GLU A 478 -53.34 2.55 -15.71
N ASP A 479 -52.04 2.79 -16.04
CA ASP A 479 -51.49 2.47 -17.36
C ASP A 479 -51.59 0.98 -17.70
N LEU A 480 -51.58 0.09 -16.70
CA LEU A 480 -51.73 -1.35 -16.90
C LEU A 480 -53.13 -1.72 -17.41
N THR A 481 -54.14 -0.98 -16.99
CA THR A 481 -55.51 -1.21 -17.43
C THR A 481 -55.80 -0.55 -18.76
N LEU A 482 -55.16 0.56 -19.06
CA LEU A 482 -55.36 1.31 -20.33
C LEU A 482 -54.58 0.70 -21.50
N ARG A 483 -53.50 -0.06 -21.23
CA ARG A 483 -52.59 -0.64 -22.23
C ARG A 483 -52.54 -2.16 -22.19
N SER A 484 -53.63 -2.79 -21.82
CA SER A 484 -53.78 -4.26 -21.68
C SER A 484 -54.03 -5.02 -23.01
N CYS A 485 -53.79 -4.41 -24.16
CA CYS A 485 -53.94 -5.04 -25.50
C CYS A 485 -52.70 -5.80 -25.97
#